data_a683bd53843f4b7ee132527e57429a5b
#
_entry.id   a683bd53843f4b7ee132527e57429a5b
#
_cell.length_a   1.000
_cell.length_b   1.000
_cell.length_c   1.000
_cell.angle_alpha   90.00
_cell.angle_beta   90.00
_cell.angle_gamma   90.00
#
_symmetry.space_group_name_H-M   'P 1'
#
loop_
_entity.id
_entity.type
_entity.pdbx_description
1 polymer ?
#
loop_
_entity_poly.entity_id
_entity_poly.type
_entity_poly.pdbx_seq_one_letter_code
_entity_poly.pdbx_strand_id
1 'polypeptide(L)'
;MNETLYVGLDVHKDTIAVAVAEDGRRGEIRFHGTIVNSADTVLRLTKTLTKNGHIPSFCYEAGPCGYGLHRHLSKLGFECAVIAPSMIPRKTGDRVKTDRRDAEMLARLWRAGELSAIWTPDEEQEAMRDLIRTRKQALDALKTAKQQLLSFLLRHGLRYENGQYWTQRHRRWLAELRRFRFPHQQLAFEELKRAIDQTKTRVATLDQVVQEAIPDWHFAPVLDALRALRGVNTTIAATVVAEIGDITRFENPRQLMSWLGLVPSEHSSGDKTRRGRLSKTGNALARTMLVEAGWSYRHPPKEGHPCLKRSAHLPQEIKDIGWKAQVRLYKRYRHLSNAGKPQPRVLAAIARELAGFIWDIARKTPLATT
;
A
#
# COMPACT_ATOMS: atom_id res chain seq x y z
N MET A 1 -4.20 40.51 13.89
CA MET A 1 -3.51 39.21 13.77
C MET A 1 -4.45 38.30 13.00
N ASN A 2 -3.97 37.65 11.95
CA ASN A 2 -4.79 36.68 11.20
C ASN A 2 -4.98 35.44 12.08
N GLU A 3 -6.21 35.17 12.52
CA GLU A 3 -6.53 34.02 13.33
C GLU A 3 -6.72 32.76 12.42
N THR A 4 -6.12 31.66 12.80
CA THR A 4 -6.28 30.40 12.07
C THR A 4 -7.64 29.80 12.42
N LEU A 5 -8.39 29.35 11.39
CA LEU A 5 -9.60 28.55 11.55
C LEU A 5 -9.30 27.10 11.21
N TYR A 6 -9.47 26.21 12.14
CA TYR A 6 -9.28 24.77 11.92
C TYR A 6 -10.59 24.14 11.44
N VAL A 7 -10.58 23.64 10.20
CA VAL A 7 -11.79 23.17 9.53
C VAL A 7 -11.76 21.65 9.36
N GLY A 8 -12.65 20.97 10.04
CA GLY A 8 -12.86 19.52 9.90
C GLY A 8 -13.93 19.23 8.85
N LEU A 9 -13.61 18.36 7.91
CA LEU A 9 -14.48 17.97 6.82
C LEU A 9 -14.77 16.46 6.90
N ASP A 10 -16.04 16.09 7.05
CA ASP A 10 -16.47 14.72 6.84
C ASP A 10 -17.02 14.56 5.43
N VAL A 11 -16.22 13.89 4.56
CA VAL A 11 -16.36 13.92 3.10
C VAL A 11 -17.06 12.67 2.61
N HIS A 12 -18.26 12.86 2.06
CA HIS A 12 -19.02 11.84 1.37
C HIS A 12 -19.11 12.12 -0.15
N LYS A 13 -19.63 11.15 -0.89
CA LYS A 13 -19.75 11.25 -2.36
C LYS A 13 -20.45 12.53 -2.80
N ASP A 14 -21.60 12.84 -2.20
CA ASP A 14 -22.49 13.91 -2.64
C ASP A 14 -22.45 15.13 -1.69
N THR A 15 -21.97 14.96 -0.45
CA THR A 15 -22.02 15.98 0.59
C THR A 15 -20.73 16.02 1.40
N ILE A 16 -20.49 17.19 2.00
CA ILE A 16 -19.41 17.41 2.98
C ILE A 16 -20.02 18.06 4.22
N ALA A 17 -19.93 17.40 5.37
CA ALA A 17 -20.25 18.04 6.64
C ALA A 17 -19.03 18.87 7.11
N VAL A 18 -19.27 20.12 7.45
CA VAL A 18 -18.23 21.10 7.76
C VAL A 18 -18.35 21.58 9.20
N ALA A 19 -17.29 21.49 9.96
CA ALA A 19 -17.19 22.09 11.28
C ALA A 19 -15.94 22.98 11.38
N VAL A 20 -16.02 24.03 12.15
CA VAL A 20 -14.98 25.03 12.30
C VAL A 20 -14.63 25.13 13.80
N ALA A 21 -13.36 25.10 14.11
CA ALA A 21 -12.82 25.38 15.44
C ALA A 21 -11.96 26.66 15.37
N GLU A 22 -12.28 27.63 16.18
CA GLU A 22 -11.47 28.86 16.34
C GLU A 22 -10.17 28.55 17.08
N ASP A 23 -9.15 29.37 16.84
CA ASP A 23 -7.84 29.18 17.47
C ASP A 23 -7.92 29.32 18.99
N GLY A 24 -6.91 28.78 19.67
CA GLY A 24 -6.79 28.81 21.12
C GLY A 24 -7.58 27.70 21.85
N ARG A 25 -7.16 27.40 23.09
CA ARG A 25 -7.67 26.28 23.89
C ARG A 25 -9.18 26.38 24.22
N ARG A 26 -9.73 27.60 24.25
CA ARG A 26 -11.14 27.88 24.55
C ARG A 26 -11.95 28.36 23.33
N GLY A 27 -11.34 28.36 22.14
CA GLY A 27 -12.02 28.74 20.90
C GLY A 27 -13.27 27.90 20.68
N GLU A 28 -14.32 28.52 20.18
CA GLU A 28 -15.59 27.85 19.88
C GLU A 28 -15.38 26.78 18.82
N ILE A 29 -16.13 25.68 18.97
CA ILE A 29 -16.26 24.65 17.93
C ILE A 29 -17.71 24.66 17.50
N ARG A 30 -17.94 24.98 16.23
CA ARG A 30 -19.29 25.06 15.68
C ARG A 30 -19.45 24.24 14.41
N PHE A 31 -20.60 23.63 14.28
CA PHE A 31 -20.99 23.01 13.03
C PHE A 31 -21.41 24.13 12.04
N HIS A 32 -20.70 24.21 10.92
CA HIS A 32 -20.96 25.21 9.89
C HIS A 32 -22.18 24.82 9.00
N GLY A 33 -22.40 23.51 8.85
CA GLY A 33 -23.46 22.95 8.01
C GLY A 33 -22.96 21.84 7.09
N THR A 34 -23.86 21.32 6.26
CA THR A 34 -23.56 20.35 5.21
C THR A 34 -23.64 21.05 3.87
N ILE A 35 -22.62 20.88 3.05
CA ILE A 35 -22.52 21.47 1.70
C ILE A 35 -22.50 20.35 0.65
N VAL A 36 -22.84 20.67 -0.58
CA VAL A 36 -22.69 19.77 -1.74
C VAL A 36 -21.19 19.58 -2.02
N ASN A 37 -20.76 18.34 -2.28
CA ASN A 37 -19.39 18.04 -2.64
C ASN A 37 -19.12 18.44 -4.10
N SER A 38 -18.85 19.72 -4.32
CA SER A 38 -18.49 20.28 -5.62
C SER A 38 -17.43 21.38 -5.49
N ALA A 39 -16.62 21.57 -6.52
CA ALA A 39 -15.58 22.57 -6.56
C ALA A 39 -16.11 24.00 -6.28
N ASP A 40 -17.25 24.36 -6.86
CA ASP A 40 -17.86 25.68 -6.70
C ASP A 40 -18.34 25.91 -5.26
N THR A 41 -18.87 24.90 -4.62
CA THR A 41 -19.35 25.01 -3.22
C THR A 41 -18.18 25.09 -2.26
N VAL A 42 -17.12 24.33 -2.49
CA VAL A 42 -15.87 24.42 -1.73
C VAL A 42 -15.23 25.82 -1.89
N LEU A 43 -15.20 26.36 -3.11
CA LEU A 43 -14.71 27.74 -3.35
C LEU A 43 -15.56 28.77 -2.61
N ARG A 44 -16.89 28.62 -2.56
CA ARG A 44 -17.77 29.52 -1.78
C ARG A 44 -17.51 29.40 -0.28
N LEU A 45 -17.30 28.17 0.22
CA LEU A 45 -16.92 27.93 1.60
C LEU A 45 -15.61 28.65 1.95
N THR A 46 -14.55 28.51 1.15
CA THR A 46 -13.25 29.18 1.42
C THR A 46 -13.42 30.69 1.46
N LYS A 47 -14.17 31.28 0.49
CA LYS A 47 -14.47 32.74 0.49
C LYS A 47 -15.23 33.18 1.72
N THR A 48 -16.15 32.36 2.22
CA THR A 48 -16.92 32.69 3.45
C THR A 48 -16.03 32.66 4.68
N LEU A 49 -15.16 31.65 4.79
CA LEU A 49 -14.27 31.49 5.94
C LEU A 49 -13.14 32.53 6.00
N THR A 50 -12.76 33.11 4.86
CA THR A 50 -11.70 34.13 4.78
C THR A 50 -12.20 35.58 4.92
N LYS A 51 -13.53 35.83 4.96
CA LYS A 51 -14.10 37.20 4.96
C LYS A 51 -13.57 38.13 6.04
N ASN A 52 -13.23 37.63 7.23
CA ASN A 52 -12.75 38.40 8.35
C ASN A 52 -11.23 38.36 8.53
N GLY A 53 -10.49 38.02 7.47
CA GLY A 53 -9.04 37.89 7.54
C GLY A 53 -8.55 36.61 8.19
N HIS A 54 -9.41 35.64 8.42
CA HIS A 54 -9.02 34.33 8.93
C HIS A 54 -8.28 33.51 7.88
N ILE A 55 -7.41 32.61 8.32
CA ILE A 55 -6.69 31.65 7.49
C ILE A 55 -7.25 30.23 7.79
N PRO A 56 -8.13 29.66 6.95
CA PRO A 56 -8.62 28.32 7.17
C PRO A 56 -7.57 27.26 6.86
N SER A 57 -7.37 26.34 7.80
CA SER A 57 -6.56 25.13 7.68
C SER A 57 -7.50 23.92 7.75
N PHE A 58 -7.53 23.13 6.70
CA PHE A 58 -8.49 22.05 6.50
C PHE A 58 -7.92 20.69 6.85
N CYS A 59 -8.76 19.79 7.35
CA CYS A 59 -8.45 18.37 7.43
C CYS A 59 -9.66 17.50 7.13
N TYR A 60 -9.41 16.30 6.58
CA TYR A 60 -10.44 15.29 6.37
C TYR A 60 -9.89 13.86 6.48
N GLU A 61 -10.77 12.91 6.76
CA GLU A 61 -10.41 11.49 6.84
C GLU A 61 -10.21 10.91 5.44
N ALA A 62 -9.11 10.17 5.23
CA ALA A 62 -8.85 9.45 3.98
C ALA A 62 -9.94 8.39 3.74
N GLY A 63 -10.63 8.49 2.62
CA GLY A 63 -11.77 7.67 2.26
C GLY A 63 -11.88 7.43 0.76
N PRO A 64 -13.01 6.85 0.32
CA PRO A 64 -13.25 6.52 -1.09
C PRO A 64 -13.30 7.74 -2.02
N CYS A 65 -13.48 8.95 -1.48
CA CYS A 65 -13.49 10.20 -2.26
C CYS A 65 -12.09 10.63 -2.72
N GLY A 66 -11.03 9.93 -2.30
CA GLY A 66 -9.65 10.15 -2.76
C GLY A 66 -9.06 11.50 -2.33
N TYR A 67 -8.18 12.03 -3.17
CA TYR A 67 -7.38 13.24 -2.88
C TYR A 67 -7.81 14.48 -3.68
N GLY A 68 -8.91 14.40 -4.43
CA GLY A 68 -9.40 15.50 -5.28
C GLY A 68 -9.67 16.78 -4.49
N LEU A 69 -10.31 16.66 -3.31
CA LEU A 69 -10.59 17.80 -2.43
C LEU A 69 -9.29 18.43 -1.88
N HIS A 70 -8.33 17.62 -1.47
CA HIS A 70 -7.01 18.07 -1.03
C HIS A 70 -6.32 18.88 -2.13
N ARG A 71 -6.24 18.36 -3.35
CA ARG A 71 -5.63 19.06 -4.49
C ARG A 71 -6.35 20.37 -4.82
N HIS A 72 -7.69 20.34 -4.76
CA HIS A 72 -8.48 21.54 -5.03
C HIS A 72 -8.20 22.66 -4.00
N LEU A 73 -8.22 22.34 -2.70
CA LEU A 73 -7.91 23.29 -1.64
C LEU A 73 -6.45 23.78 -1.71
N SER A 74 -5.50 22.89 -1.99
CA SER A 74 -4.08 23.24 -2.17
C SER A 74 -3.86 24.17 -3.37
N LYS A 75 -4.55 23.93 -4.50
CA LYS A 75 -4.53 24.84 -5.68
C LYS A 75 -5.10 26.23 -5.35
N LEU A 76 -6.02 26.32 -4.40
CA LEU A 76 -6.57 27.60 -3.90
C LEU A 76 -5.65 28.27 -2.85
N GLY A 77 -4.53 27.66 -2.51
CA GLY A 77 -3.54 28.20 -1.55
C GLY A 77 -3.83 27.88 -0.08
N PHE A 78 -4.75 26.97 0.21
CA PHE A 78 -5.08 26.58 1.58
C PHE A 78 -4.37 25.30 2.00
N GLU A 79 -3.96 25.28 3.27
CA GLU A 79 -3.50 24.04 3.90
C GLU A 79 -4.65 23.02 3.99
N CYS A 80 -4.41 21.79 3.56
CA CYS A 80 -5.37 20.72 3.66
C CYS A 80 -4.67 19.39 4.02
N ALA A 81 -4.94 18.87 5.19
CA ALA A 81 -4.40 17.63 5.68
C ALA A 81 -5.36 16.46 5.41
N VAL A 82 -4.84 15.36 4.88
CA VAL A 82 -5.57 14.09 4.78
C VAL A 82 -5.13 13.19 5.92
N ILE A 83 -6.05 12.66 6.70
CA ILE A 83 -5.78 11.91 7.92
C ILE A 83 -6.15 10.44 7.73
N ALA A 84 -5.25 9.52 8.09
CA ALA A 84 -5.59 8.10 8.04
C ALA A 84 -6.62 7.73 9.12
N PRO A 85 -7.67 6.94 8.79
CA PRO A 85 -8.71 6.52 9.77
C PRO A 85 -8.15 5.87 11.04
N SER A 86 -7.08 5.11 10.89
CA SER A 86 -6.39 4.42 12.00
C SER A 86 -5.58 5.34 12.92
N MET A 87 -5.37 6.59 12.53
CA MET A 87 -4.62 7.59 13.29
C MET A 87 -5.52 8.61 13.98
N ILE A 88 -6.84 8.52 13.80
CA ILE A 88 -7.80 9.39 14.47
C ILE A 88 -8.10 8.80 15.85
N PRO A 89 -7.78 9.53 16.95
CA PRO A 89 -8.10 9.08 18.30
C PRO A 89 -9.62 8.94 18.49
N ARG A 90 -10.08 7.79 18.95
CA ARG A 90 -11.50 7.54 19.26
C ARG A 90 -11.68 7.37 20.76
N LYS A 91 -12.69 8.03 21.33
CA LYS A 91 -13.04 7.84 22.73
C LYS A 91 -13.71 6.47 22.92
N THR A 92 -13.26 5.72 23.93
CA THR A 92 -13.90 4.46 24.30
C THR A 92 -15.32 4.75 24.78
N GLY A 93 -16.34 4.11 24.18
CA GLY A 93 -17.73 4.27 24.57
C GLY A 93 -18.55 5.25 23.72
N ASP A 94 -17.96 5.96 22.77
CA ASP A 94 -18.73 6.80 21.84
C ASP A 94 -19.42 5.89 20.78
N ARG A 95 -20.74 5.67 21.00
CA ARG A 95 -21.56 4.77 20.17
C ARG A 95 -22.40 5.51 19.13
N VAL A 96 -22.42 6.85 19.19
CA VAL A 96 -23.25 7.65 18.28
C VAL A 96 -22.35 8.28 17.23
N LYS A 97 -22.42 7.76 16.03
CA LYS A 97 -21.72 8.29 14.86
C LYS A 97 -22.69 9.14 14.02
N THR A 98 -22.33 10.39 13.76
CA THR A 98 -23.01 11.28 12.82
C THR A 98 -21.97 12.15 12.10
N ASP A 99 -22.21 12.50 10.86
CA ASP A 99 -21.32 13.31 10.02
C ASP A 99 -20.95 14.65 10.70
N ARG A 100 -21.93 15.28 11.38
CA ARG A 100 -21.70 16.47 12.21
C ARG A 100 -20.65 16.24 13.29
N ARG A 101 -20.78 15.16 14.08
CA ARG A 101 -19.85 14.85 15.18
C ARG A 101 -18.46 14.48 14.66
N ASP A 102 -18.42 13.79 13.53
CA ASP A 102 -17.14 13.42 12.89
C ASP A 102 -16.42 14.68 12.40
N ALA A 103 -17.10 15.63 11.77
CA ALA A 103 -16.54 16.92 11.37
C ALA A 103 -16.08 17.76 12.58
N GLU A 104 -16.92 17.88 13.63
CA GLU A 104 -16.56 18.59 14.88
C GLU A 104 -15.34 17.96 15.59
N MET A 105 -15.26 16.63 15.59
CA MET A 105 -14.13 15.88 16.15
C MET A 105 -12.85 16.17 15.36
N LEU A 106 -12.91 16.12 14.03
CA LEU A 106 -11.76 16.41 13.17
C LEU A 106 -11.26 17.84 13.37
N ALA A 107 -12.15 18.86 13.37
CA ALA A 107 -11.78 20.24 13.62
C ALA A 107 -11.10 20.43 14.98
N ARG A 108 -11.66 19.81 16.04
CA ARG A 108 -11.09 19.85 17.39
C ARG A 108 -9.71 19.23 17.49
N LEU A 109 -9.55 18.01 16.93
CA LEU A 109 -8.29 17.28 16.99
C LEU A 109 -7.21 17.93 16.12
N TRP A 110 -7.62 18.53 14.98
CA TRP A 110 -6.73 19.27 14.11
C TRP A 110 -6.18 20.51 14.81
N ARG A 111 -7.05 21.30 15.45
CA ARG A 111 -6.65 22.44 16.30
C ARG A 111 -5.71 22.04 17.43
N ALA A 112 -5.96 20.89 18.06
CA ALA A 112 -5.12 20.41 19.16
C ALA A 112 -3.76 19.86 18.71
N GLY A 113 -3.49 19.78 17.39
CA GLY A 113 -2.27 19.15 16.86
C GLY A 113 -2.19 17.64 17.08
N GLU A 114 -3.31 16.99 17.37
CA GLU A 114 -3.38 15.53 17.63
C GLU A 114 -3.51 14.69 16.36
N LEU A 115 -3.71 15.33 15.20
CA LEU A 115 -3.82 14.67 13.91
C LEU A 115 -2.52 14.80 13.11
N SER A 116 -2.07 13.69 12.53
CA SER A 116 -0.92 13.67 11.64
C SER A 116 -1.38 13.43 10.21
N ALA A 117 -1.01 14.34 9.31
CA ALA A 117 -1.31 14.20 7.89
C ALA A 117 -0.58 12.98 7.29
N ILE A 118 -1.27 12.26 6.43
CA ILE A 118 -0.61 11.27 5.59
C ILE A 118 0.02 11.97 4.38
N TRP A 119 1.03 11.34 3.81
CA TRP A 119 1.57 11.77 2.52
C TRP A 119 0.52 11.53 1.42
N THR A 120 0.19 12.58 0.68
CA THR A 120 -0.74 12.55 -0.46
C THR A 120 0.06 12.41 -1.76
N PRO A 121 -0.27 11.43 -2.61
CA PRO A 121 0.39 11.26 -3.90
C PRO A 121 0.00 12.40 -4.87
N ASP A 122 0.90 12.73 -5.78
CA ASP A 122 0.52 13.48 -6.98
C ASP A 122 -0.38 12.65 -7.91
N GLU A 123 -0.85 13.26 -9.01
CA GLU A 123 -1.79 12.61 -9.93
C GLU A 123 -1.15 11.44 -10.67
N GLU A 124 0.12 11.56 -11.04
CA GLU A 124 0.87 10.49 -11.73
C GLU A 124 1.10 9.29 -10.81
N GLN A 125 1.51 9.55 -9.57
CA GLN A 125 1.70 8.51 -8.56
C GLN A 125 0.38 7.80 -8.22
N GLU A 126 -0.72 8.54 -8.15
CA GLU A 126 -2.05 7.96 -7.92
C GLU A 126 -2.47 7.07 -9.09
N ALA A 127 -2.28 7.52 -10.33
CA ALA A 127 -2.57 6.74 -11.53
C ALA A 127 -1.77 5.42 -11.58
N MET A 128 -0.46 5.47 -11.30
CA MET A 128 0.36 4.26 -11.23
C MET A 128 -0.08 3.33 -10.10
N ARG A 129 -0.47 3.88 -8.95
CA ARG A 129 -1.00 3.11 -7.82
C ARG A 129 -2.31 2.40 -8.18
N ASP A 130 -3.20 3.06 -8.90
CA ASP A 130 -4.46 2.48 -9.36
C ASP A 130 -4.22 1.34 -10.34
N LEU A 131 -3.29 1.49 -11.27
CA LEU A 131 -2.89 0.43 -12.21
C LEU A 131 -2.34 -0.79 -11.45
N ILE A 132 -1.42 -0.59 -10.50
CA ILE A 132 -0.84 -1.66 -9.68
C ILE A 132 -1.91 -2.36 -8.83
N ARG A 133 -2.84 -1.62 -8.25
CA ARG A 133 -3.95 -2.19 -7.46
C ARG A 133 -4.93 -2.96 -8.33
N THR A 134 -5.22 -2.46 -9.53
CA THR A 134 -6.05 -3.16 -10.53
C THR A 134 -5.41 -4.49 -10.93
N ARG A 135 -4.10 -4.50 -11.15
CA ARG A 135 -3.33 -5.73 -11.38
C ARG A 135 -3.43 -6.71 -10.19
N LYS A 136 -3.32 -6.19 -8.96
CA LYS A 136 -3.47 -7.01 -7.74
C LYS A 136 -4.86 -7.63 -7.63
N GLN A 137 -5.90 -6.87 -7.94
CA GLN A 137 -7.29 -7.37 -7.98
C GLN A 137 -7.45 -8.50 -9.01
N ALA A 138 -6.84 -8.37 -10.19
CA ALA A 138 -6.85 -9.42 -11.21
C ALA A 138 -6.14 -10.70 -10.73
N LEU A 139 -5.03 -10.58 -10.00
CA LEU A 139 -4.35 -11.73 -9.37
C LEU A 139 -5.21 -12.41 -8.30
N ASP A 140 -5.94 -11.63 -7.49
CA ASP A 140 -6.84 -12.18 -6.49
C ASP A 140 -8.02 -12.89 -7.15
N ALA A 141 -8.59 -12.32 -8.21
CA ALA A 141 -9.63 -12.96 -9.02
C ALA A 141 -9.14 -14.29 -9.63
N LEU A 142 -7.91 -14.32 -10.15
CA LEU A 142 -7.30 -15.57 -10.66
C LEU A 142 -7.15 -16.61 -9.56
N LYS A 143 -6.72 -16.22 -8.37
CA LYS A 143 -6.62 -17.11 -7.22
C LYS A 143 -7.99 -17.68 -6.84
N THR A 144 -9.01 -16.83 -6.80
CA THR A 144 -10.40 -17.22 -6.49
C THR A 144 -10.95 -18.20 -7.54
N ALA A 145 -10.78 -17.90 -8.82
CA ALA A 145 -11.22 -18.80 -9.91
C ALA A 145 -10.54 -20.18 -9.82
N LYS A 146 -9.23 -20.21 -9.51
CA LYS A 146 -8.51 -21.45 -9.28
C LYS A 146 -9.05 -22.25 -8.09
N GLN A 147 -9.38 -21.58 -6.99
CA GLN A 147 -9.95 -22.21 -5.80
C GLN A 147 -11.36 -22.77 -6.09
N GLN A 148 -12.18 -22.02 -6.82
CA GLN A 148 -13.52 -22.44 -7.23
C GLN A 148 -13.49 -23.73 -8.06
N LEU A 149 -12.58 -23.83 -9.05
CA LEU A 149 -12.40 -25.03 -9.83
C LEU A 149 -11.96 -26.22 -8.97
N LEU A 150 -10.98 -26.04 -8.08
CA LEU A 150 -10.52 -27.13 -7.20
C LEU A 150 -11.60 -27.58 -6.22
N SER A 151 -12.41 -26.64 -5.69
CA SER A 151 -13.55 -26.97 -4.83
C SER A 151 -14.65 -27.71 -5.58
N PHE A 152 -14.90 -27.34 -6.84
CA PHE A 152 -15.84 -28.07 -7.71
C PHE A 152 -15.37 -29.51 -7.93
N LEU A 153 -14.12 -29.71 -8.32
CA LEU A 153 -13.54 -31.05 -8.54
C LEU A 153 -13.59 -31.92 -7.27
N LEU A 154 -13.26 -31.31 -6.12
CA LEU A 154 -13.29 -32.02 -4.84
C LEU A 154 -14.69 -32.53 -4.48
N ARG A 155 -15.74 -31.73 -4.73
CA ARG A 155 -17.14 -32.17 -4.52
C ARG A 155 -17.56 -33.36 -5.40
N HIS A 156 -16.91 -33.54 -6.54
CA HIS A 156 -17.11 -34.66 -7.44
C HIS A 156 -16.13 -35.83 -7.24
N GLY A 157 -15.38 -35.81 -6.12
CA GLY A 157 -14.41 -36.87 -5.80
C GLY A 157 -13.15 -36.86 -6.67
N LEU A 158 -12.96 -35.84 -7.50
CA LEU A 158 -11.83 -35.71 -8.41
C LEU A 158 -10.67 -34.98 -7.75
N ARG A 159 -9.57 -35.69 -7.52
CA ARG A 159 -8.35 -35.16 -6.94
C ARG A 159 -7.16 -35.39 -7.85
N TYR A 160 -6.28 -34.40 -7.95
CA TYR A 160 -4.99 -34.56 -8.62
C TYR A 160 -3.94 -34.99 -7.60
N GLU A 161 -3.44 -36.23 -7.75
CA GLU A 161 -2.50 -36.84 -6.80
C GLU A 161 -1.05 -36.80 -7.29
N ASN A 162 -0.81 -36.43 -8.55
CA ASN A 162 0.48 -36.56 -9.21
C ASN A 162 1.39 -35.31 -9.05
N GLY A 163 1.35 -34.63 -7.93
CA GLY A 163 2.25 -33.51 -7.62
C GLY A 163 1.58 -32.15 -7.43
N GLN A 164 2.26 -31.09 -7.80
CA GLN A 164 1.79 -29.73 -7.54
C GLN A 164 0.70 -29.29 -8.54
N TYR A 165 -0.31 -28.57 -8.02
CA TYR A 165 -1.35 -27.93 -8.83
C TYR A 165 -0.78 -26.86 -9.76
N TRP A 166 -1.45 -26.59 -10.86
CA TRP A 166 -1.18 -25.52 -11.85
C TRP A 166 0.10 -25.70 -12.66
N THR A 167 0.79 -26.83 -12.54
CA THR A 167 1.88 -27.27 -13.43
C THR A 167 1.33 -27.69 -14.80
N GLN A 168 2.20 -27.85 -15.79
CA GLN A 168 1.80 -28.39 -17.11
C GLN A 168 1.14 -29.77 -16.98
N ARG A 169 1.65 -30.62 -16.10
CA ARG A 169 1.08 -31.96 -15.82
C ARG A 169 -0.34 -31.87 -15.27
N HIS A 170 -0.59 -30.96 -14.32
CA HIS A 170 -1.93 -30.74 -13.79
C HIS A 170 -2.88 -30.16 -14.85
N ARG A 171 -2.41 -29.29 -15.74
CA ARG A 171 -3.23 -28.75 -16.84
C ARG A 171 -3.61 -29.84 -17.86
N ARG A 172 -2.68 -30.77 -18.18
CA ARG A 172 -3.00 -31.91 -19.03
C ARG A 172 -4.07 -32.76 -18.38
N TRP A 173 -3.91 -33.11 -17.10
CA TRP A 173 -4.92 -33.86 -16.36
C TRP A 173 -6.29 -33.16 -16.40
N LEU A 174 -6.37 -31.83 -16.18
CA LEU A 174 -7.61 -31.08 -16.32
C LEU A 174 -8.20 -31.13 -17.74
N ALA A 175 -7.37 -31.20 -18.77
CA ALA A 175 -7.84 -31.31 -20.16
C ALA A 175 -8.36 -32.70 -20.49
N GLU A 176 -7.87 -33.73 -19.80
CA GLU A 176 -8.30 -35.13 -19.97
C GLU A 176 -9.59 -35.47 -19.22
N LEU A 177 -10.00 -34.63 -18.25
CA LEU A 177 -11.27 -34.77 -17.53
C LEU A 177 -12.46 -34.44 -18.45
N ARG A 178 -12.98 -35.44 -19.13
CA ARG A 178 -14.00 -35.25 -20.19
C ARG A 178 -15.41 -35.68 -19.83
N ARG A 179 -15.68 -36.26 -18.67
CA ARG A 179 -17.02 -36.86 -18.41
C ARG A 179 -17.46 -36.65 -16.98
N PHE A 180 -18.30 -35.64 -16.78
CA PHE A 180 -19.20 -35.61 -15.63
C PHE A 180 -20.49 -36.40 -15.97
N ARG A 181 -21.13 -36.91 -14.94
CA ARG A 181 -22.34 -37.72 -15.09
C ARG A 181 -23.48 -36.99 -15.79
N PHE A 182 -23.58 -35.69 -15.54
CA PHE A 182 -24.63 -34.82 -16.09
C PHE A 182 -24.04 -33.71 -16.98
N PRO A 183 -24.71 -33.41 -18.13
CA PRO A 183 -24.25 -32.37 -19.04
C PRO A 183 -24.05 -30.98 -18.35
N HIS A 184 -24.92 -30.62 -17.41
CA HIS A 184 -24.82 -29.38 -16.69
C HIS A 184 -23.57 -29.30 -15.80
N GLN A 185 -23.08 -30.43 -15.28
CA GLN A 185 -21.81 -30.48 -14.54
C GLN A 185 -20.62 -30.28 -15.49
N GLN A 186 -20.68 -30.83 -16.68
CA GLN A 186 -19.66 -30.65 -17.71
C GLN A 186 -19.60 -29.13 -18.11
N LEU A 187 -20.76 -28.51 -18.35
CA LEU A 187 -20.84 -27.08 -18.65
C LEU A 187 -20.25 -26.24 -17.52
N ALA A 188 -20.61 -26.52 -16.28
CA ALA A 188 -20.06 -25.80 -15.11
C ALA A 188 -18.53 -25.94 -15.01
N PHE A 189 -18.00 -27.15 -15.27
CA PHE A 189 -16.55 -27.37 -15.30
C PHE A 189 -15.85 -26.55 -16.39
N GLU A 190 -16.40 -26.54 -17.61
CA GLU A 190 -15.82 -25.77 -18.71
C GLU A 190 -15.89 -24.25 -18.43
N GLU A 191 -16.95 -23.75 -17.83
CA GLU A 191 -17.06 -22.33 -17.44
C GLU A 191 -16.03 -21.96 -16.36
N LEU A 192 -15.81 -22.82 -15.36
CA LEU A 192 -14.78 -22.59 -14.34
C LEU A 192 -13.37 -22.58 -14.95
N LYS A 193 -13.08 -23.42 -15.94
CA LYS A 193 -11.82 -23.38 -16.69
C LYS A 193 -11.69 -22.08 -17.49
N ARG A 194 -12.74 -21.69 -18.21
CA ARG A 194 -12.77 -20.45 -19.01
C ARG A 194 -12.53 -19.21 -18.14
N ALA A 195 -13.13 -19.16 -16.96
CA ALA A 195 -12.90 -18.06 -16.01
C ALA A 195 -11.44 -17.95 -15.59
N ILE A 196 -10.73 -19.08 -15.40
CA ILE A 196 -9.30 -19.07 -15.10
C ILE A 196 -8.49 -18.53 -16.28
N ASP A 197 -8.78 -18.98 -17.51
CA ASP A 197 -8.03 -18.57 -18.69
C ASP A 197 -8.25 -17.07 -18.98
N GLN A 198 -9.48 -16.58 -18.92
CA GLN A 198 -9.81 -15.15 -19.06
C GLN A 198 -9.09 -14.30 -18.03
N THR A 199 -9.13 -14.72 -16.76
CA THR A 199 -8.48 -13.97 -15.69
C THR A 199 -6.95 -13.99 -15.83
N LYS A 200 -6.39 -15.13 -16.29
CA LYS A 200 -4.95 -15.24 -16.58
C LYS A 200 -4.52 -14.29 -17.70
N THR A 201 -5.29 -14.23 -18.78
CA THR A 201 -5.04 -13.26 -19.88
C THR A 201 -5.09 -11.83 -19.37
N ARG A 202 -6.11 -11.48 -18.56
CA ARG A 202 -6.22 -10.16 -17.95
C ARG A 202 -4.99 -9.80 -17.10
N VAL A 203 -4.48 -10.74 -16.29
CA VAL A 203 -3.24 -10.52 -15.51
C VAL A 203 -2.06 -10.25 -16.43
N ALA A 204 -1.90 -11.05 -17.52
CA ALA A 204 -0.81 -10.86 -18.46
C ALA A 204 -0.87 -9.51 -19.18
N THR A 205 -2.06 -9.07 -19.60
CA THR A 205 -2.27 -7.73 -20.18
C THR A 205 -1.88 -6.63 -19.20
N LEU A 206 -2.32 -6.73 -17.93
CA LEU A 206 -1.98 -5.74 -16.91
C LEU A 206 -0.48 -5.77 -16.55
N ASP A 207 0.18 -6.92 -16.61
CA ASP A 207 1.65 -7.01 -16.46
C ASP A 207 2.36 -6.24 -17.56
N GLN A 208 1.89 -6.34 -18.79
CA GLN A 208 2.44 -5.61 -19.93
C GLN A 208 2.20 -4.10 -19.79
N VAL A 209 0.97 -3.66 -19.50
CA VAL A 209 0.63 -2.24 -19.32
C VAL A 209 1.47 -1.60 -18.20
N VAL A 210 1.69 -2.31 -17.09
CA VAL A 210 2.59 -1.83 -16.02
C VAL A 210 4.01 -1.65 -16.54
N GLN A 211 4.53 -2.59 -17.36
CA GLN A 211 5.87 -2.46 -17.91
C GLN A 211 6.01 -1.30 -18.89
N GLU A 212 4.98 -1.04 -19.69
CA GLU A 212 4.93 0.05 -20.67
C GLU A 212 4.80 1.43 -19.98
N ALA A 213 4.12 1.51 -18.83
CA ALA A 213 3.97 2.76 -18.08
C ALA A 213 5.21 3.18 -17.26
N ILE A 214 6.14 2.25 -16.98
CA ILE A 214 7.31 2.54 -16.13
C ILE A 214 8.27 3.56 -16.74
N PRO A 215 8.66 3.52 -18.04
CA PRO A 215 9.66 4.42 -18.58
C PRO A 215 9.34 5.90 -18.44
N ASP A 216 8.05 6.25 -18.54
CA ASP A 216 7.56 7.63 -18.46
C ASP A 216 7.33 8.11 -17.02
N TRP A 217 7.39 7.20 -16.06
CA TRP A 217 7.13 7.51 -14.66
C TRP A 217 8.35 8.14 -13.97
N HIS A 218 8.18 9.28 -13.31
CA HIS A 218 9.29 9.99 -12.65
C HIS A 218 10.06 9.15 -11.60
N PHE A 219 9.46 8.08 -11.06
CA PHE A 219 10.13 7.11 -10.20
C PHE A 219 10.86 5.98 -10.95
N ALA A 220 10.88 5.98 -12.29
CA ALA A 220 11.54 4.93 -13.08
C ALA A 220 13.02 4.68 -12.68
N PRO A 221 13.85 5.70 -12.40
CA PRO A 221 15.24 5.47 -11.96
C PRO A 221 15.32 4.73 -10.63
N VAL A 222 14.46 5.07 -9.67
CA VAL A 222 14.41 4.39 -8.37
C VAL A 222 13.96 2.95 -8.54
N LEU A 223 12.94 2.70 -9.35
CA LEU A 223 12.46 1.35 -9.66
C LEU A 223 13.58 0.50 -10.24
N ASP A 224 14.32 1.03 -11.21
CA ASP A 224 15.41 0.31 -11.86
C ASP A 224 16.55 0.00 -10.88
N ALA A 225 16.93 0.98 -10.05
CA ALA A 225 17.94 0.81 -9.00
C ALA A 225 17.55 -0.28 -7.99
N LEU A 226 16.27 -0.33 -7.57
CA LEU A 226 15.76 -1.36 -6.65
C LEU A 226 15.89 -2.79 -7.21
N ARG A 227 15.93 -2.96 -8.52
CA ARG A 227 16.12 -4.27 -9.18
C ARG A 227 17.52 -4.85 -8.99
N ALA A 228 18.47 -4.09 -8.45
CA ALA A 228 19.76 -4.60 -7.99
C ALA A 228 19.60 -5.53 -6.78
N LEU A 229 18.52 -5.39 -6.02
CA LEU A 229 18.22 -6.26 -4.88
C LEU A 229 17.72 -7.62 -5.36
N ARG A 230 18.29 -8.68 -4.80
CA ARG A 230 17.83 -10.04 -5.07
C ARG A 230 16.38 -10.22 -4.63
N GLY A 231 15.57 -10.85 -5.48
CA GLY A 231 14.15 -11.07 -5.22
C GLY A 231 13.26 -9.88 -5.58
N VAL A 232 13.82 -8.73 -5.90
CA VAL A 232 13.08 -7.56 -6.38
C VAL A 232 13.11 -7.54 -7.91
N ASN A 233 12.02 -7.96 -8.54
CA ASN A 233 11.79 -7.84 -9.98
C ASN A 233 11.03 -6.54 -10.29
N THR A 234 10.79 -6.26 -11.57
CA THR A 234 10.08 -5.05 -12.02
C THR A 234 8.72 -4.88 -11.32
N THR A 235 7.93 -5.94 -11.23
CA THR A 235 6.60 -5.89 -10.61
C THR A 235 6.67 -5.59 -9.10
N ILE A 236 7.62 -6.20 -8.39
CA ILE A 236 7.81 -5.95 -6.96
C ILE A 236 8.31 -4.52 -6.76
N ALA A 237 9.28 -4.06 -7.54
CA ALA A 237 9.80 -2.71 -7.47
C ALA A 237 8.69 -1.68 -7.75
N ALA A 238 7.93 -1.85 -8.86
CA ALA A 238 6.81 -0.99 -9.22
C ALA A 238 5.75 -0.93 -8.11
N THR A 239 5.38 -2.09 -7.55
CA THR A 239 4.40 -2.14 -6.46
C THR A 239 4.90 -1.43 -5.20
N VAL A 240 6.15 -1.65 -4.82
CA VAL A 240 6.75 -1.02 -3.64
C VAL A 240 6.80 0.49 -3.81
N VAL A 241 7.29 0.99 -4.95
CA VAL A 241 7.38 2.43 -5.23
C VAL A 241 6.00 3.06 -5.37
N ALA A 242 5.06 2.42 -6.08
CA ALA A 242 3.69 2.95 -6.23
C ALA A 242 2.97 3.11 -4.88
N GLU A 243 3.13 2.14 -3.99
CA GLU A 243 2.44 2.17 -2.69
C GLU A 243 3.12 3.06 -1.67
N ILE A 244 4.46 3.17 -1.67
CA ILE A 244 5.20 4.00 -0.72
C ILE A 244 5.27 5.45 -1.20
N GLY A 245 5.43 5.67 -2.50
CA GLY A 245 5.71 6.99 -3.08
C GLY A 245 7.16 7.41 -2.81
N ASP A 246 7.36 8.69 -2.54
CA ASP A 246 8.67 9.23 -2.22
C ASP A 246 9.25 8.59 -0.94
N ILE A 247 10.24 7.72 -1.13
CA ILE A 247 10.91 7.02 -0.03
C ILE A 247 11.84 7.97 0.74
N THR A 248 12.28 9.07 0.13
CA THR A 248 13.20 10.03 0.75
C THR A 248 12.55 10.82 1.89
N ARG A 249 11.22 10.88 1.95
CA ARG A 249 10.46 11.48 3.06
C ARG A 249 10.69 10.82 4.42
N PHE A 250 11.22 9.60 4.43
CA PHE A 250 11.62 8.94 5.67
C PHE A 250 13.06 9.31 6.01
N GLU A 251 13.27 9.99 7.12
CA GLU A 251 14.60 10.45 7.56
C GLU A 251 15.58 9.29 7.80
N ASN A 252 15.05 8.15 8.23
CA ASN A 252 15.83 6.95 8.50
C ASN A 252 15.07 5.68 8.16
N PRO A 253 15.77 4.55 7.94
CA PRO A 253 15.14 3.31 7.52
C PRO A 253 14.16 2.72 8.56
N ARG A 254 14.31 3.06 9.85
CA ARG A 254 13.42 2.58 10.91
C ARG A 254 12.02 3.19 10.76
N GLN A 255 11.92 4.45 10.32
CA GLN A 255 10.62 5.08 10.03
C GLN A 255 9.91 4.34 8.89
N LEU A 256 10.60 4.00 7.80
CA LEU A 256 10.03 3.19 6.70
C LEU A 256 9.60 1.80 7.20
N MET A 257 10.43 1.13 8.01
CA MET A 257 10.08 -0.18 8.59
C MET A 257 8.84 -0.11 9.47
N SER A 258 8.69 0.97 10.26
CA SER A 258 7.52 1.24 11.10
C SER A 258 6.28 1.51 10.25
N TRP A 259 6.42 2.38 9.24
CA TRP A 259 5.35 2.71 8.29
C TRP A 259 4.85 1.47 7.53
N LEU A 260 5.73 0.54 7.19
CA LEU A 260 5.39 -0.75 6.59
C LEU A 260 4.76 -1.75 7.59
N GLY A 261 4.72 -1.43 8.88
CA GLY A 261 4.26 -2.34 9.93
C GLY A 261 5.12 -3.59 10.08
N LEU A 262 6.42 -3.50 9.76
CA LEU A 262 7.41 -4.56 9.90
C LEU A 262 8.15 -4.51 11.25
N VAL A 263 7.61 -3.76 12.20
CA VAL A 263 8.12 -3.67 13.57
C VAL A 263 7.21 -4.43 14.52
N PRO A 264 7.74 -5.04 15.60
CA PRO A 264 6.91 -5.64 16.62
C PRO A 264 6.11 -4.57 17.35
N SER A 265 4.90 -4.89 17.78
CA SER A 265 4.22 -4.10 18.80
C SER A 265 5.00 -4.20 20.12
N GLU A 266 5.02 -3.13 20.87
CA GLU A 266 5.71 -3.07 22.16
C GLU A 266 4.75 -2.52 23.22
N HIS A 267 4.67 -3.22 24.34
CA HIS A 267 3.91 -2.84 25.53
C HIS A 267 4.87 -2.94 26.72
N SER A 268 5.83 -2.03 26.77
CA SER A 268 6.83 -1.99 27.83
C SER A 268 6.42 -1.00 28.90
N SER A 269 6.62 -1.38 30.18
CA SER A 269 6.42 -0.50 31.33
C SER A 269 7.53 -0.73 32.35
N GLY A 270 8.22 0.33 32.78
CA GLY A 270 9.39 0.25 33.64
C GLY A 270 10.49 -0.60 33.01
N ASP A 271 11.10 -1.49 33.76
CA ASP A 271 12.21 -2.35 33.30
C ASP A 271 11.76 -3.56 32.46
N LYS A 272 10.45 -3.76 32.27
CA LYS A 272 9.91 -4.92 31.56
C LYS A 272 9.58 -4.59 30.11
N THR A 273 10.40 -5.10 29.17
CA THR A 273 10.13 -5.01 27.74
C THR A 273 9.27 -6.17 27.26
N ARG A 274 8.03 -5.91 26.85
CA ARG A 274 7.13 -6.89 26.24
C ARG A 274 6.94 -6.60 24.76
N ARG A 275 7.58 -7.40 23.90
CA ARG A 275 7.40 -7.34 22.45
C ARG A 275 6.33 -8.31 21.99
N GLY A 276 5.35 -7.79 21.30
CA GLY A 276 4.24 -8.55 20.73
C GLY A 276 4.49 -9.05 19.30
N ARG A 277 3.40 -9.25 18.57
CA ARG A 277 3.43 -9.60 17.13
C ARG A 277 3.80 -8.37 16.29
N LEU A 278 4.03 -8.58 14.99
CA LEU A 278 4.18 -7.45 14.05
C LEU A 278 2.96 -6.53 14.14
N SER A 279 3.21 -5.21 14.14
CA SER A 279 2.15 -4.20 14.22
C SER A 279 1.17 -4.31 13.04
N LYS A 280 1.68 -4.67 11.85
CA LYS A 280 0.93 -4.76 10.59
C LYS A 280 0.18 -3.48 10.22
N THR A 281 0.50 -2.36 10.88
CA THR A 281 0.03 -1.03 10.49
C THR A 281 0.54 -0.66 9.10
N GLY A 282 -0.08 0.32 8.46
CA GLY A 282 0.34 0.82 7.16
C GLY A 282 0.09 -0.13 5.99
N ASN A 283 0.85 0.04 4.90
CA ASN A 283 0.53 -0.55 3.61
C ASN A 283 0.76 -2.08 3.55
N ALA A 284 -0.34 -2.83 3.42
CA ALA A 284 -0.31 -4.28 3.39
C ALA A 284 0.26 -4.84 2.09
N LEU A 285 0.04 -4.16 0.95
CA LEU A 285 0.50 -4.62 -0.35
C LEU A 285 2.02 -4.50 -0.48
N ALA A 286 2.58 -3.34 -0.14
CA ALA A 286 4.04 -3.14 -0.11
C ALA A 286 4.71 -4.15 0.85
N ARG A 287 4.16 -4.34 2.04
CA ARG A 287 4.66 -5.34 2.99
C ARG A 287 4.65 -6.76 2.42
N THR A 288 3.59 -7.16 1.72
CA THR A 288 3.50 -8.47 1.08
C THR A 288 4.58 -8.64 0.02
N MET A 289 4.83 -7.63 -0.81
CA MET A 289 5.88 -7.67 -1.82
C MET A 289 7.28 -7.84 -1.21
N LEU A 290 7.55 -7.20 -0.08
CA LEU A 290 8.83 -7.37 0.61
C LEU A 290 8.99 -8.76 1.22
N VAL A 291 7.92 -9.36 1.72
CA VAL A 291 7.92 -10.74 2.21
C VAL A 291 8.17 -11.73 1.06
N GLU A 292 7.52 -11.53 -0.09
CA GLU A 292 7.76 -12.33 -1.30
C GLU A 292 9.21 -12.21 -1.79
N ALA A 293 9.75 -11.00 -1.86
CA ALA A 293 11.17 -10.79 -2.19
C ALA A 293 12.10 -11.50 -1.19
N GLY A 294 11.72 -11.52 0.08
CA GLY A 294 12.44 -12.13 1.19
C GLY A 294 12.74 -13.63 0.99
N TRP A 295 11.88 -14.37 0.29
CA TRP A 295 12.10 -15.78 -0.03
C TRP A 295 13.38 -16.05 -0.81
N SER A 296 13.84 -15.11 -1.61
CA SER A 296 15.04 -15.25 -2.43
C SER A 296 16.31 -15.35 -1.61
N TYR A 297 16.31 -14.86 -0.37
CA TYR A 297 17.47 -14.87 0.53
C TYR A 297 17.68 -16.18 1.31
N ARG A 298 16.86 -17.20 1.03
CA ARG A 298 17.12 -18.59 1.49
C ARG A 298 18.33 -19.22 0.79
N HIS A 299 18.70 -18.71 -0.38
CA HIS A 299 19.79 -19.20 -1.20
C HIS A 299 21.07 -18.38 -0.97
N PRO A 300 22.27 -19.00 -1.03
CA PRO A 300 23.53 -18.31 -0.79
C PRO A 300 23.75 -17.17 -1.81
N PRO A 301 24.54 -16.15 -1.43
CA PRO A 301 24.95 -15.10 -2.35
C PRO A 301 25.62 -15.68 -3.60
N LYS A 302 25.37 -15.06 -4.74
CA LYS A 302 25.95 -15.52 -6.02
C LYS A 302 26.30 -14.29 -6.87
N GLU A 303 27.58 -14.12 -7.23
CA GLU A 303 28.09 -13.02 -8.06
C GLU A 303 27.46 -12.97 -9.44
N GLY A 304 27.27 -14.12 -10.09
CA GLY A 304 26.60 -14.22 -11.39
C GLY A 304 25.06 -14.22 -11.32
N HIS A 305 24.44 -13.77 -10.21
CA HIS A 305 22.99 -13.76 -10.10
C HIS A 305 22.35 -12.80 -11.10
N PRO A 306 21.20 -13.15 -11.73
CA PRO A 306 20.53 -12.30 -12.72
C PRO A 306 20.24 -10.87 -12.28
N CYS A 307 20.03 -10.60 -10.98
CA CYS A 307 19.84 -9.23 -10.49
C CYS A 307 21.07 -8.36 -10.69
N LEU A 308 22.29 -8.89 -10.52
CA LEU A 308 23.53 -8.14 -10.75
C LEU A 308 23.79 -7.90 -12.23
N LYS A 309 23.42 -8.86 -13.10
CA LYS A 309 23.55 -8.70 -14.57
C LYS A 309 22.62 -7.60 -15.09
N ARG A 310 21.35 -7.60 -14.69
CA ARG A 310 20.37 -6.59 -15.13
C ARG A 310 20.61 -5.19 -14.55
N SER A 311 21.39 -5.08 -13.47
CA SER A 311 21.80 -3.81 -12.86
C SER A 311 23.23 -3.40 -13.22
N ALA A 312 23.84 -4.01 -14.25
CA ALA A 312 25.22 -3.73 -14.64
C ALA A 312 25.47 -2.27 -15.02
N HIS A 313 24.46 -1.60 -15.60
CA HIS A 313 24.47 -0.19 -16.00
C HIS A 313 24.37 0.79 -14.84
N LEU A 314 23.96 0.35 -13.65
CA LEU A 314 23.80 1.20 -12.47
C LEU A 314 25.15 1.62 -11.86
N PRO A 315 25.17 2.75 -11.11
CA PRO A 315 26.36 3.17 -10.36
C PRO A 315 26.90 2.06 -9.45
N GLN A 316 28.22 2.04 -9.27
CA GLN A 316 28.87 1.00 -8.46
C GLN A 316 28.34 0.95 -7.03
N GLU A 317 28.06 2.11 -6.45
CA GLU A 317 27.49 2.22 -5.09
C GLU A 317 26.18 1.44 -4.95
N ILE A 318 25.28 1.52 -5.93
CA ILE A 318 24.00 0.77 -5.94
C ILE A 318 24.23 -0.73 -6.06
N LYS A 319 25.18 -1.16 -6.89
CA LYS A 319 25.58 -2.57 -7.02
C LYS A 319 26.16 -3.11 -5.71
N ASP A 320 26.95 -2.33 -5.02
CA ASP A 320 27.57 -2.69 -3.75
C ASP A 320 26.50 -2.86 -2.64
N ILE A 321 25.49 -1.98 -2.63
CA ILE A 321 24.33 -2.12 -1.73
C ILE A 321 23.59 -3.43 -2.04
N GLY A 322 23.34 -3.73 -3.32
CA GLY A 322 22.70 -4.97 -3.76
C GLY A 322 23.47 -6.23 -3.33
N TRP A 323 24.79 -6.20 -3.46
CA TRP A 323 25.64 -7.29 -2.99
C TRP A 323 25.66 -7.43 -1.46
N LYS A 324 25.84 -6.33 -0.76
CA LYS A 324 25.77 -6.27 0.71
C LYS A 324 24.43 -6.82 1.24
N ALA A 325 23.33 -6.52 0.56
CA ALA A 325 22.02 -7.07 0.88
C ALA A 325 22.01 -8.61 0.73
N GLN A 326 22.55 -9.16 -0.38
CA GLN A 326 22.60 -10.62 -0.57
C GLN A 326 23.34 -11.31 0.56
N VAL A 327 24.54 -10.80 0.92
CA VAL A 327 25.40 -11.39 1.97
C VAL A 327 24.72 -11.30 3.34
N ARG A 328 24.26 -10.10 3.70
CA ARG A 328 23.68 -9.85 5.03
C ARG A 328 22.38 -10.61 5.25
N LEU A 329 21.44 -10.53 4.29
CA LEU A 329 20.12 -11.12 4.43
C LEU A 329 20.16 -12.65 4.37
N TYR A 330 21.07 -13.23 3.58
CA TYR A 330 21.32 -14.67 3.60
C TYR A 330 21.85 -15.13 4.98
N LYS A 331 22.87 -14.47 5.53
CA LYS A 331 23.39 -14.78 6.86
C LYS A 331 22.30 -14.68 7.92
N ARG A 332 21.47 -13.64 7.84
CA ARG A 332 20.34 -13.44 8.76
C ARG A 332 19.28 -14.54 8.62
N TYR A 333 18.93 -14.89 7.38
CA TYR A 333 18.01 -15.98 7.10
C TYR A 333 18.49 -17.30 7.71
N ARG A 334 19.73 -17.69 7.44
CA ARG A 334 20.36 -18.92 7.97
C ARG A 334 20.40 -18.92 9.50
N HIS A 335 20.83 -17.83 10.10
CA HIS A 335 20.89 -17.69 11.56
C HIS A 335 19.51 -17.93 12.20
N LEU A 336 18.47 -17.28 11.70
CA LEU A 336 17.13 -17.41 12.28
C LEU A 336 16.51 -18.79 12.01
N SER A 337 16.74 -19.37 10.84
CA SER A 337 16.26 -20.71 10.49
C SER A 337 16.96 -21.79 11.33
N ASN A 338 18.27 -21.70 11.52
CA ASN A 338 19.03 -22.62 12.35
C ASN A 338 18.66 -22.50 13.86
N ALA A 339 18.23 -21.31 14.30
CA ALA A 339 17.67 -21.09 15.63
C ALA A 339 16.21 -21.59 15.78
N GLY A 340 15.68 -22.38 14.81
CA GLY A 340 14.35 -22.98 14.86
C GLY A 340 13.19 -21.97 14.78
N LYS A 341 13.42 -20.73 14.29
CA LYS A 341 12.34 -19.75 14.20
C LYS A 341 11.36 -20.14 13.10
N PRO A 342 10.03 -20.04 13.34
CA PRO A 342 9.02 -20.32 12.31
C PRO A 342 9.25 -19.47 11.06
N GLN A 343 9.08 -20.08 9.88
CA GLN A 343 9.32 -19.48 8.57
C GLN A 343 8.68 -18.09 8.38
N PRO A 344 7.43 -17.82 8.79
CA PRO A 344 6.85 -16.48 8.66
C PRO A 344 7.60 -15.42 9.49
N ARG A 345 8.19 -15.79 10.63
CA ARG A 345 9.00 -14.87 11.45
C ARG A 345 10.34 -14.58 10.79
N VAL A 346 10.96 -15.59 10.17
CA VAL A 346 12.22 -15.43 9.42
C VAL A 346 11.99 -14.45 8.27
N LEU A 347 10.97 -14.68 7.44
CA LEU A 347 10.65 -13.83 6.30
C LEU A 347 10.30 -12.40 6.70
N ALA A 348 9.55 -12.21 7.79
CA ALA A 348 9.26 -10.88 8.30
C ALA A 348 10.52 -10.12 8.73
N ALA A 349 11.48 -10.81 9.35
CA ALA A 349 12.78 -10.22 9.73
C ALA A 349 13.61 -9.86 8.48
N ILE A 350 13.59 -10.70 7.44
CA ILE A 350 14.26 -10.42 6.17
C ILE A 350 13.59 -9.23 5.46
N ALA A 351 12.25 -9.21 5.35
CA ALA A 351 11.49 -8.12 4.75
C ALA A 351 11.78 -6.78 5.46
N ARG A 352 11.88 -6.79 6.78
CA ARG A 352 12.23 -5.61 7.57
C ARG A 352 13.63 -5.07 7.21
N GLU A 353 14.64 -5.93 7.18
CA GLU A 353 15.99 -5.51 6.82
C GLU A 353 16.08 -5.11 5.34
N LEU A 354 15.33 -5.80 4.45
CA LEU A 354 15.24 -5.45 3.03
C LEU A 354 14.68 -4.03 2.82
N ALA A 355 13.68 -3.62 3.62
CA ALA A 355 13.18 -2.25 3.59
C ALA A 355 14.29 -1.21 3.88
N GLY A 356 15.26 -1.54 4.72
CA GLY A 356 16.43 -0.68 4.96
C GLY A 356 17.33 -0.52 3.75
N PHE A 357 17.55 -1.59 2.98
CA PHE A 357 18.30 -1.52 1.72
C PHE A 357 17.55 -0.78 0.63
N ILE A 358 16.23 -0.92 0.56
CA ILE A 358 15.37 -0.15 -0.34
C ILE A 358 15.49 1.35 -0.03
N TRP A 359 15.42 1.72 1.23
CA TRP A 359 15.59 3.10 1.67
C TRP A 359 16.96 3.68 1.29
N ASP A 360 18.04 2.90 1.48
CA ASP A 360 19.40 3.33 1.17
C ASP A 360 19.59 3.56 -0.35
N ILE A 361 19.09 2.63 -1.18
CA ILE A 361 19.12 2.77 -2.65
C ILE A 361 18.29 4.00 -3.10
N ALA A 362 17.07 4.16 -2.61
CA ALA A 362 16.19 5.23 -3.04
C ALA A 362 16.76 6.62 -2.73
N ARG A 363 17.42 6.80 -1.59
CA ARG A 363 18.08 8.06 -1.23
C ARG A 363 19.29 8.42 -2.09
N LYS A 364 19.89 7.43 -2.73
CA LYS A 364 21.07 7.59 -3.58
C LYS A 364 20.73 7.65 -5.07
N THR A 365 19.46 7.48 -5.39
CA THR A 365 18.97 7.49 -6.77
C THR A 365 18.11 8.74 -6.99
N PRO A 366 18.55 9.69 -7.82
CA PRO A 366 17.76 10.86 -8.16
C PRO A 366 16.49 10.45 -8.92
N LEU A 367 15.42 11.20 -8.71
CA LEU A 367 14.21 11.08 -9.53
C LEU A 367 14.47 11.60 -10.95
N ALA A 368 13.69 11.14 -11.93
CA ALA A 368 13.70 11.76 -13.24
C ALA A 368 13.20 13.20 -13.12
N THR A 369 13.90 14.12 -13.76
CA THR A 369 13.39 15.48 -13.95
C THR A 369 12.19 15.44 -14.89
N THR A 370 11.04 15.88 -14.38
CA THR A 370 9.84 16.11 -15.18
C THR A 370 10.06 17.26 -16.16
#